data_3a9ae00badd9037abc069b293264a253
#
_entry.id   3a9ae00badd9037abc069b293264a253
#
_cell.length_a   1.000
_cell.length_b   1.000
_cell.length_c   1.000
_cell.angle_alpha   90.00
_cell.angle_beta   90.00
_cell.angle_gamma   90.00
#
_symmetry.space_group_name_H-M   'P 1'
#
loop_
_entity.id
_entity.type
_entity.pdbx_description
1 polymer ?
#
loop_
_entity_poly.entity_id
_entity_poly.type
_entity_poly.pdbx_seq_one_letter_code
_entity_poly.pdbx_strand_id
1 'polypeptide(L)'
;MAICRRVWLKPWNLAGALAVALAAAIPLAAHAAEFARTEILGFSKDGSRFAFEEFGIQDGSGFPYSSIYVIDTDTDSWLPGSPFRRIDEVDDSQPLDFDAELERTRARNRAEAQPLLDKAGIAGRGATLAHNPATERLVDPFRMEAMPLPAAPAIGEPIILELAEYPLEAGTFCPSGMGQTQGFRLTLAHEGNTRVLNDDTSLPKSRGCPLRYRIERLVVHRESDRAPAHFAVIVLMEVIGFEGAGGRYLAITGKL
;
A
#
# COMPACT_ATOMS: atom_id res chain seq x y z
N MET A 1 73.93 32.75 -19.65
CA MET A 1 72.81 33.41 -20.40
C MET A 1 71.69 32.35 -20.54
N ALA A 2 70.72 32.32 -19.59
CA ALA A 2 69.64 31.33 -19.57
C ALA A 2 68.38 31.98 -20.10
N ILE A 3 67.82 31.41 -21.18
CA ILE A 3 66.61 31.89 -21.85
C ILE A 3 65.42 31.20 -21.19
N CYS A 4 64.63 31.97 -20.41
CA CYS A 4 63.38 31.51 -19.80
C CYS A 4 62.27 31.55 -20.86
N ARG A 5 61.80 30.38 -21.35
CA ARG A 5 60.60 30.29 -22.22
C ARG A 5 59.35 30.28 -21.35
N ARG A 6 58.56 31.35 -21.38
CA ARG A 6 57.20 31.39 -20.87
C ARG A 6 56.27 30.61 -21.77
N VAL A 7 55.67 29.54 -21.22
CA VAL A 7 54.58 28.79 -21.88
C VAL A 7 53.29 29.53 -21.56
N TRP A 8 52.67 30.10 -22.58
CA TRP A 8 51.32 30.64 -22.49
C TRP A 8 50.32 29.52 -22.66
N LEU A 9 49.63 29.14 -21.56
CA LEU A 9 48.47 28.25 -21.60
C LEU A 9 47.26 29.03 -22.12
N LYS A 10 46.69 28.58 -23.23
CA LYS A 10 45.48 29.18 -23.83
C LYS A 10 44.27 28.93 -22.95
N PRO A 11 43.44 29.94 -22.65
CA PRO A 11 42.30 29.87 -21.68
C PRO A 11 41.06 29.10 -22.21
N TRP A 12 41.12 28.44 -23.35
CA TRP A 12 39.98 27.81 -24.00
C TRP A 12 39.62 26.42 -23.44
N ASN A 13 40.48 25.80 -22.70
CA ASN A 13 40.23 24.44 -22.17
C ASN A 13 39.45 24.40 -20.85
N LEU A 14 39.37 25.52 -20.13
CA LEU A 14 38.64 25.59 -18.84
C LEU A 14 37.13 25.75 -19.03
N ALA A 15 36.66 26.45 -20.04
CA ALA A 15 35.24 26.63 -20.31
C ALA A 15 34.58 25.33 -20.82
N GLY A 16 35.27 24.51 -21.59
CA GLY A 16 34.78 23.23 -22.05
C GLY A 16 34.66 22.17 -20.95
N ALA A 17 35.59 22.17 -19.99
CA ALA A 17 35.56 21.25 -18.84
C ALA A 17 34.41 21.58 -17.86
N LEU A 18 34.09 22.87 -17.68
CA LEU A 18 32.99 23.31 -16.82
C LEU A 18 31.61 22.97 -17.41
N ALA A 19 31.44 23.05 -18.73
CA ALA A 19 30.21 22.71 -19.42
C ALA A 19 29.91 21.20 -19.37
N VAL A 20 30.94 20.34 -19.46
CA VAL A 20 30.79 18.89 -19.34
C VAL A 20 30.47 18.48 -17.90
N ALA A 21 31.04 19.15 -16.90
CA ALA A 21 30.74 18.88 -15.49
C ALA A 21 29.33 19.29 -15.09
N LEU A 22 28.77 20.38 -15.69
CA LEU A 22 27.38 20.80 -15.45
C LEU A 22 26.36 19.87 -16.12
N ALA A 23 26.66 19.27 -17.25
CA ALA A 23 25.80 18.32 -17.93
C ALA A 23 25.68 16.97 -17.19
N ALA A 24 26.71 16.58 -16.41
CA ALA A 24 26.69 15.37 -15.58
C ALA A 24 25.90 15.52 -14.28
N ALA A 25 25.46 16.74 -13.93
CA ALA A 25 24.73 17.03 -12.70
C ALA A 25 23.21 17.19 -12.91
N ILE A 26 22.67 16.81 -14.09
CA ILE A 26 21.22 16.72 -14.27
C ILE A 26 20.77 15.52 -13.44
N PRO A 27 20.02 15.68 -12.33
CA PRO A 27 19.44 14.53 -11.65
C PRO A 27 18.52 13.85 -12.66
N LEU A 28 18.89 12.65 -13.09
CA LEU A 28 17.90 11.75 -13.66
C LEU A 28 16.80 11.64 -12.60
N ALA A 29 15.61 12.08 -12.93
CA ALA A 29 14.45 11.84 -12.08
C ALA A 29 14.37 10.32 -11.91
N ALA A 30 14.81 9.81 -10.77
CA ALA A 30 14.56 8.44 -10.39
C ALA A 30 13.04 8.34 -10.25
N HIS A 31 12.38 7.80 -11.24
CA HIS A 31 10.99 7.41 -11.12
C HIS A 31 10.94 6.39 -10.00
N ALA A 32 10.31 6.79 -8.89
CA ALA A 32 10.11 5.88 -7.78
C ALA A 32 9.09 4.85 -8.20
N ALA A 33 9.36 3.57 -7.90
CA ALA A 33 8.41 2.49 -8.05
C ALA A 33 7.03 2.88 -7.51
N GLU A 34 5.97 2.47 -8.18
CA GLU A 34 4.59 2.82 -7.84
C GLU A 34 4.17 2.17 -6.51
N PHE A 35 3.99 2.99 -5.49
CA PHE A 35 3.30 2.58 -4.26
C PHE A 35 1.89 3.18 -4.28
N ALA A 36 0.88 2.30 -4.26
CA ALA A 36 -0.50 2.71 -4.09
C ALA A 36 -0.66 3.53 -2.80
N ARG A 37 -1.64 4.41 -2.78
CA ARG A 37 -2.15 5.08 -1.57
C ARG A 37 -3.40 4.36 -1.11
N THR A 38 -3.71 4.40 0.19
CA THR A 38 -4.92 3.82 0.77
C THR A 38 -5.79 4.88 1.41
N GLU A 39 -7.10 4.69 1.30
CA GLU A 39 -8.10 5.43 2.07
C GLU A 39 -9.05 4.45 2.74
N ILE A 40 -9.22 4.59 4.06
CA ILE A 40 -10.18 3.78 4.83
C ILE A 40 -11.57 4.39 4.68
N LEU A 41 -12.46 3.69 3.98
CA LEU A 41 -13.87 4.08 3.85
C LEU A 41 -14.66 3.70 5.10
N GLY A 42 -14.12 2.79 5.92
CA GLY A 42 -14.59 2.48 7.26
C GLY A 42 -15.51 1.28 7.34
N PHE A 43 -16.18 1.16 8.49
CA PHE A 43 -17.08 0.06 8.83
C PHE A 43 -18.56 0.44 8.70
N SER A 44 -19.41 -0.57 8.54
CA SER A 44 -20.84 -0.48 8.84
C SER A 44 -21.06 -0.20 10.33
N LYS A 45 -22.28 0.19 10.70
CA LYS A 45 -22.60 0.51 12.10
C LYS A 45 -22.31 -0.64 13.05
N ASP A 46 -22.71 -1.85 12.68
CA ASP A 46 -22.52 -3.09 13.46
C ASP A 46 -21.12 -3.71 13.30
N GLY A 47 -20.26 -3.14 12.46
CA GLY A 47 -18.91 -3.64 12.16
C GLY A 47 -18.84 -4.83 11.21
N SER A 48 -19.99 -5.39 10.80
CA SER A 48 -20.02 -6.60 9.95
C SER A 48 -19.55 -6.38 8.53
N ARG A 49 -19.32 -5.12 8.11
CA ARG A 49 -18.80 -4.74 6.80
C ARG A 49 -17.68 -3.72 6.96
N PHE A 50 -16.67 -3.85 6.11
CA PHE A 50 -15.53 -2.94 6.03
C PHE A 50 -15.25 -2.59 4.59
N ALA A 51 -14.80 -1.36 4.34
CA ALA A 51 -14.37 -0.95 3.01
C ALA A 51 -13.12 -0.08 3.07
N PHE A 52 -12.27 -0.21 2.04
CA PHE A 52 -11.14 0.66 1.79
C PHE A 52 -10.94 0.84 0.28
N GLU A 53 -10.24 1.90 -0.07
CA GLU A 53 -9.81 2.20 -1.43
C GLU A 53 -8.29 2.15 -1.50
N GLU A 54 -7.73 1.52 -2.55
CA GLU A 54 -6.35 1.72 -2.98
C GLU A 54 -6.36 2.47 -4.32
N PHE A 55 -5.43 3.39 -4.51
CA PHE A 55 -5.38 4.24 -5.69
C PHE A 55 -3.98 4.77 -5.96
N GLY A 56 -3.73 5.16 -7.20
CA GLY A 56 -2.44 5.70 -7.63
C GLY A 56 -2.40 5.97 -9.12
N ILE A 57 -1.19 6.18 -9.60
CA ILE A 57 -0.89 6.34 -11.02
C ILE A 57 0.05 5.20 -11.39
N GLN A 58 -0.31 4.43 -12.43
CA GLN A 58 0.48 3.29 -12.85
C GLN A 58 1.87 3.72 -13.33
N ASP A 59 2.88 3.02 -12.85
CA ASP A 59 4.23 3.13 -13.35
C ASP A 59 4.29 2.64 -14.82
N GLY A 60 4.95 3.39 -15.67
CA GLY A 60 5.12 3.11 -17.09
C GLY A 60 4.01 3.66 -17.99
N SER A 61 2.73 3.50 -17.66
CA SER A 61 1.62 4.05 -18.48
C SER A 61 1.20 5.46 -18.08
N GLY A 62 1.43 5.86 -16.83
CA GLY A 62 0.91 7.12 -16.29
C GLY A 62 -0.60 7.11 -16.05
N PHE A 63 -1.28 5.97 -16.19
CA PHE A 63 -2.74 5.89 -16.06
C PHE A 63 -3.18 5.90 -14.60
N PRO A 64 -4.07 6.82 -14.20
CA PRO A 64 -4.64 6.83 -12.87
C PRO A 64 -5.57 5.62 -12.65
N TYR A 65 -5.54 5.05 -11.45
CA TYR A 65 -6.40 3.93 -11.08
C TYR A 65 -6.96 4.08 -9.67
N SER A 66 -8.06 3.38 -9.44
CA SER A 66 -8.71 3.21 -8.13
C SER A 66 -9.31 1.82 -8.03
N SER A 67 -9.15 1.19 -6.88
CA SER A 67 -9.78 -0.09 -6.53
C SER A 67 -10.47 0.04 -5.18
N ILE A 68 -11.78 -0.20 -5.13
CA ILE A 68 -12.58 -0.14 -3.91
C ILE A 68 -13.01 -1.54 -3.52
N TYR A 69 -12.63 -1.94 -2.30
CA TYR A 69 -12.94 -3.24 -1.73
C TYR A 69 -14.00 -3.10 -0.65
N VAL A 70 -15.04 -3.94 -0.72
CA VAL A 70 -16.09 -4.04 0.31
C VAL A 70 -16.10 -5.47 0.82
N ILE A 71 -15.86 -5.65 2.12
CA ILE A 71 -15.54 -6.92 2.75
C ILE A 71 -16.58 -7.24 3.83
N ASP A 72 -17.00 -8.50 3.88
CA ASP A 72 -17.70 -9.10 5.00
C ASP A 72 -16.69 -9.47 6.08
N THR A 73 -16.77 -8.82 7.24
CA THR A 73 -15.78 -9.03 8.31
C THR A 73 -15.96 -10.35 9.07
N ASP A 74 -17.11 -11.00 8.96
CA ASP A 74 -17.37 -12.28 9.61
C ASP A 74 -16.75 -13.45 8.84
N THR A 75 -16.62 -13.30 7.51
CA THR A 75 -16.09 -14.33 6.60
C THR A 75 -14.77 -13.96 5.97
N ASP A 76 -14.26 -12.74 6.21
CA ASP A 76 -13.08 -12.15 5.58
C ASP A 76 -13.09 -12.31 4.04
N SER A 77 -14.23 -12.01 3.43
CA SER A 77 -14.44 -12.19 2.00
C SER A 77 -15.07 -10.97 1.35
N TRP A 78 -14.77 -10.77 0.07
CA TRP A 78 -15.38 -9.66 -0.68
C TRP A 78 -16.89 -9.87 -0.85
N LEU A 79 -17.66 -8.79 -0.66
CA LEU A 79 -19.07 -8.83 -0.99
C LEU A 79 -19.28 -9.04 -2.50
N PRO A 80 -20.38 -9.69 -2.91
CA PRO A 80 -20.74 -9.81 -4.33
C PRO A 80 -20.78 -8.43 -5.01
N GLY A 81 -20.07 -8.31 -6.12
CA GLY A 81 -19.90 -7.05 -6.84
C GLY A 81 -18.64 -6.27 -6.47
N SER A 82 -17.94 -6.60 -5.38
CA SER A 82 -16.63 -6.09 -5.02
C SER A 82 -15.51 -6.99 -5.58
N PRO A 83 -14.31 -6.45 -5.88
CA PRO A 83 -13.93 -5.04 -5.86
C PRO A 83 -14.36 -4.27 -7.11
N PHE A 84 -14.57 -2.96 -6.94
CA PHE A 84 -14.72 -2.02 -8.07
C PHE A 84 -13.32 -1.57 -8.49
N ARG A 85 -12.95 -1.84 -9.74
CA ARG A 85 -11.64 -1.48 -10.28
C ARG A 85 -11.78 -0.60 -11.50
N ARG A 86 -11.09 0.54 -11.48
CA ARG A 86 -11.08 1.48 -12.56
C ARG A 86 -9.67 1.90 -12.90
N ILE A 87 -9.37 1.96 -14.18
CA ILE A 87 -8.17 2.56 -14.76
C ILE A 87 -8.67 3.44 -15.89
N ASP A 88 -8.30 4.71 -15.89
CA ASP A 88 -8.65 5.62 -16.96
C ASP A 88 -7.40 5.93 -17.79
N GLU A 89 -7.48 5.73 -19.11
CA GLU A 89 -6.44 6.15 -20.04
C GLU A 89 -6.40 7.69 -20.11
N VAL A 90 -5.21 8.25 -20.09
CA VAL A 90 -4.97 9.69 -20.21
C VAL A 90 -4.08 9.96 -21.43
N ASP A 91 -4.33 11.09 -22.11
CA ASP A 91 -3.49 11.55 -23.21
C ASP A 91 -2.37 12.45 -22.63
N ASP A 92 -1.16 11.91 -22.56
CA ASP A 92 0.04 12.57 -22.08
C ASP A 92 0.75 13.43 -23.15
N SER A 93 0.19 13.51 -24.37
CA SER A 93 0.72 14.37 -25.44
C SER A 93 0.59 15.87 -25.12
N GLN A 94 -0.20 16.22 -24.11
CA GLN A 94 -0.40 17.57 -23.58
C GLN A 94 0.01 17.60 -22.10
N PRO A 95 0.38 18.77 -21.54
CA PRO A 95 0.62 18.90 -20.10
C PRO A 95 -0.60 18.43 -19.30
N LEU A 96 -0.38 17.44 -18.42
CA LEU A 96 -1.41 16.85 -17.57
C LEU A 96 -1.20 17.24 -16.10
N ASP A 97 -2.32 17.52 -15.43
CA ASP A 97 -2.38 17.54 -13.98
C ASP A 97 -2.76 16.12 -13.49
N PHE A 98 -1.76 15.32 -13.18
CA PHE A 98 -1.93 13.93 -12.75
C PHE A 98 -2.76 13.80 -11.47
N ASP A 99 -2.66 14.75 -10.55
CA ASP A 99 -3.47 14.72 -9.32
C ASP A 99 -4.95 14.96 -9.64
N ALA A 100 -5.26 15.89 -10.54
CA ALA A 100 -6.62 16.13 -10.98
C ALA A 100 -7.21 14.93 -11.75
N GLU A 101 -6.42 14.26 -12.60
CA GLU A 101 -6.87 13.03 -13.30
C GLU A 101 -7.14 11.91 -12.31
N LEU A 102 -6.24 11.71 -11.35
CA LEU A 102 -6.42 10.70 -10.32
C LEU A 102 -7.70 10.93 -9.52
N GLU A 103 -7.95 12.17 -9.07
CA GLU A 103 -9.19 12.48 -8.34
C GLU A 103 -10.46 12.27 -9.20
N ARG A 104 -10.41 12.53 -10.50
CA ARG A 104 -11.50 12.21 -11.43
C ARG A 104 -11.75 10.69 -11.53
N THR A 105 -10.69 9.90 -11.66
CA THR A 105 -10.78 8.43 -11.72
C THR A 105 -11.37 7.87 -10.42
N ARG A 106 -10.90 8.35 -9.28
CA ARG A 106 -11.43 7.98 -7.96
C ARG A 106 -12.90 8.34 -7.81
N ALA A 107 -13.28 9.57 -8.19
CA ALA A 107 -14.67 10.01 -8.10
C ALA A 107 -15.61 9.15 -8.95
N ARG A 108 -15.20 8.77 -10.16
CA ARG A 108 -15.97 7.87 -11.03
C ARG A 108 -16.10 6.48 -10.42
N ASN A 109 -15.00 5.91 -9.91
CA ASN A 109 -15.02 4.59 -9.28
C ASN A 109 -15.89 4.58 -8.02
N ARG A 110 -15.84 5.65 -7.21
CA ARG A 110 -16.70 5.81 -6.03
C ARG A 110 -18.17 5.91 -6.41
N ALA A 111 -18.50 6.62 -7.47
CA ALA A 111 -19.90 6.69 -7.98
C ALA A 111 -20.43 5.30 -8.38
N GLU A 112 -19.59 4.46 -9.00
CA GLU A 112 -19.96 3.06 -9.32
C GLU A 112 -20.12 2.20 -8.07
N ALA A 113 -19.24 2.38 -7.06
CA ALA A 113 -19.28 1.62 -5.82
C ALA A 113 -20.39 2.08 -4.86
N GLN A 114 -20.88 3.31 -4.98
CA GLN A 114 -21.78 3.96 -4.01
C GLN A 114 -23.01 3.13 -3.67
N PRO A 115 -23.74 2.50 -4.63
CA PRO A 115 -24.90 1.68 -4.30
C PRO A 115 -24.57 0.49 -3.37
N LEU A 116 -23.38 -0.12 -3.54
CA LEU A 116 -22.95 -1.22 -2.67
C LEU A 116 -22.48 -0.68 -1.31
N LEU A 117 -21.75 0.44 -1.27
CA LEU A 117 -21.33 1.09 -0.03
C LEU A 117 -22.52 1.49 0.82
N ASP A 118 -23.56 2.06 0.23
CA ASP A 118 -24.81 2.44 0.91
C ASP A 118 -25.54 1.20 1.44
N LYS A 119 -25.70 0.16 0.61
CA LYS A 119 -26.32 -1.10 1.02
C LYS A 119 -25.56 -1.80 2.13
N ALA A 120 -24.23 -1.72 2.13
CA ALA A 120 -23.37 -2.26 3.17
C ALA A 120 -23.33 -1.37 4.43
N GLY A 121 -23.91 -0.18 4.40
CA GLY A 121 -23.94 0.75 5.52
C GLY A 121 -22.57 1.34 5.87
N ILE A 122 -21.65 1.42 4.89
CA ILE A 122 -20.32 2.01 5.09
C ILE A 122 -20.49 3.51 5.35
N ALA A 123 -19.94 4.00 6.44
CA ALA A 123 -20.12 5.38 6.86
C ALA A 123 -18.90 5.97 7.60
N GLY A 124 -17.69 5.61 7.21
CA GLY A 124 -16.45 6.18 7.75
C GLY A 124 -16.17 5.83 9.21
N ARG A 125 -16.81 4.77 9.76
CA ARG A 125 -16.62 4.35 11.15
C ARG A 125 -15.33 3.58 11.32
N GLY A 126 -14.82 3.59 12.54
CA GLY A 126 -13.58 2.93 12.92
C GLY A 126 -12.48 3.92 13.27
N ALA A 127 -11.56 3.49 14.11
CA ALA A 127 -10.39 4.24 14.54
C ALA A 127 -9.13 3.50 14.11
N THR A 128 -8.18 4.21 13.49
CA THR A 128 -6.83 3.70 13.30
C THR A 128 -6.12 3.69 14.65
N LEU A 129 -5.79 2.52 15.15
CA LEU A 129 -5.07 2.35 16.42
C LEU A 129 -3.57 2.42 16.23
N ALA A 130 -3.06 1.89 15.12
CA ALA A 130 -1.65 1.97 14.75
C ALA A 130 -1.50 2.08 13.24
N HIS A 131 -0.46 2.80 12.80
CA HIS A 131 -0.13 3.03 11.40
C HIS A 131 1.38 3.02 11.20
N ASN A 132 1.85 2.16 10.30
CA ASN A 132 3.25 1.98 9.94
C ASN A 132 3.41 2.13 8.42
N PRO A 133 3.43 3.35 7.88
CA PRO A 133 3.51 3.59 6.44
C PRO A 133 4.81 3.07 5.84
N ALA A 134 4.84 2.85 4.54
CA ALA A 134 6.01 2.36 3.81
C ALA A 134 7.26 3.24 4.00
N THR A 135 7.07 4.52 4.31
CA THR A 135 8.13 5.50 4.57
C THR A 135 8.75 5.39 5.96
N GLU A 136 8.08 4.69 6.91
CA GLU A 136 8.61 4.47 8.25
C GLU A 136 9.64 3.34 8.23
N ARG A 137 10.87 3.65 8.64
CA ARG A 137 12.03 2.74 8.56
C ARG A 137 12.52 2.22 9.91
N LEU A 138 12.06 2.82 10.99
CA LEU A 138 12.51 2.47 12.35
C LEU A 138 11.59 1.48 13.06
N VAL A 139 10.39 1.27 12.51
CA VAL A 139 9.40 0.35 13.07
C VAL A 139 9.55 -1.03 12.42
N ASP A 140 9.35 -2.08 13.21
CA ASP A 140 9.33 -3.46 12.72
C ASP A 140 8.17 -3.65 11.73
N PRO A 141 8.44 -3.98 10.45
CA PRO A 141 7.39 -4.19 9.45
C PRO A 141 6.56 -5.44 9.71
N PHE A 142 7.04 -6.35 10.54
CA PHE A 142 6.42 -7.64 10.82
C PHE A 142 5.69 -7.72 12.16
N ARG A 143 5.80 -6.67 12.98
CA ARG A 143 5.13 -6.60 14.28
C ARG A 143 4.45 -5.26 14.49
N MET A 144 3.20 -5.29 14.93
CA MET A 144 2.44 -4.10 15.30
C MET A 144 1.77 -4.32 16.64
N GLU A 145 1.85 -3.35 17.53
CA GLU A 145 1.22 -3.39 18.85
C GLU A 145 0.42 -2.11 19.07
N ALA A 146 -0.82 -2.24 19.53
CA ALA A 146 -1.68 -1.11 19.81
C ALA A 146 -2.59 -1.38 21.00
N MET A 147 -2.83 -0.34 21.80
CA MET A 147 -3.83 -0.40 22.86
C MET A 147 -5.23 -0.26 22.25
N PRO A 148 -6.22 -1.07 22.70
CA PRO A 148 -7.58 -1.03 22.15
C PRO A 148 -8.34 0.25 22.46
N LEU A 149 -7.92 0.99 23.49
CA LEU A 149 -8.52 2.24 23.92
C LEU A 149 -7.46 3.33 24.13
N PRO A 150 -7.73 4.57 23.68
CA PRO A 150 -6.85 5.71 23.92
C PRO A 150 -7.03 6.20 25.37
N ALA A 151 -6.26 5.63 26.31
CA ALA A 151 -6.29 5.99 27.73
C ALA A 151 -4.88 6.19 28.28
N ALA A 152 -4.75 7.08 29.29
CA ALA A 152 -3.52 7.31 30.03
C ALA A 152 -3.82 7.29 31.54
N PRO A 153 -3.32 6.29 32.33
CA PRO A 153 -2.49 5.17 31.85
C PRO A 153 -3.26 4.24 30.91
N ALA A 154 -2.53 3.47 30.12
CA ALA A 154 -3.13 2.48 29.22
C ALA A 154 -4.00 1.46 29.99
N ILE A 155 -5.16 1.13 29.48
CA ILE A 155 -6.13 0.22 30.10
C ILE A 155 -6.36 -0.97 29.18
N GLY A 156 -6.32 -2.18 29.76
CA GLY A 156 -6.49 -3.43 29.04
C GLY A 156 -5.18 -4.01 28.52
N GLU A 157 -5.28 -5.09 27.77
CA GLU A 157 -4.14 -5.73 27.12
C GLU A 157 -3.97 -5.22 25.70
N PRO A 158 -2.74 -5.13 25.19
CA PRO A 158 -2.50 -4.72 23.81
C PRO A 158 -3.06 -5.74 22.80
N ILE A 159 -3.39 -5.24 21.62
CA ILE A 159 -3.57 -6.06 20.42
C ILE A 159 -2.20 -6.18 19.78
N ILE A 160 -1.72 -7.41 19.61
CA ILE A 160 -0.42 -7.69 19.01
C ILE A 160 -0.64 -8.44 17.70
N LEU A 161 -0.10 -7.90 16.62
CA LEU A 161 -0.08 -8.52 15.30
C LEU A 161 1.35 -8.95 14.99
N GLU A 162 1.52 -10.18 14.50
CA GLU A 162 2.80 -10.68 14.02
C GLU A 162 2.63 -11.32 12.65
N LEU A 163 3.50 -10.95 11.72
CA LEU A 163 3.55 -11.43 10.35
C LEU A 163 4.84 -12.20 10.12
N ALA A 164 4.75 -13.37 9.53
CA ALA A 164 5.90 -14.15 9.09
C ALA A 164 5.79 -14.44 7.60
N GLU A 165 6.82 -14.09 6.83
CA GLU A 165 6.93 -14.41 5.40
C GLU A 165 7.59 -15.77 5.19
N TYR A 166 7.21 -16.46 4.13
CA TYR A 166 7.86 -17.70 3.70
C TYR A 166 7.74 -17.88 2.18
N PRO A 167 8.73 -18.53 1.56
CA PRO A 167 8.71 -18.81 0.14
C PRO A 167 7.54 -19.73 -0.25
N LEU A 168 6.84 -19.37 -1.33
CA LEU A 168 5.89 -20.20 -2.04
C LEU A 168 6.30 -20.32 -3.51
N GLU A 169 5.91 -21.40 -4.17
CA GLU A 169 6.11 -21.52 -5.60
C GLU A 169 5.28 -20.47 -6.34
N ALA A 170 5.91 -19.82 -7.31
CA ALA A 170 5.25 -18.84 -8.15
C ALA A 170 4.18 -19.53 -8.99
N GLY A 171 2.95 -18.99 -8.97
CA GLY A 171 1.87 -19.49 -9.83
C GLY A 171 2.16 -19.24 -11.31
N THR A 172 1.46 -19.95 -12.19
CA THR A 172 1.59 -19.81 -13.66
C THR A 172 1.26 -18.42 -14.18
N PHE A 173 0.64 -17.58 -13.37
CA PHE A 173 0.33 -16.17 -13.64
C PHE A 173 1.47 -15.22 -13.30
N CYS A 174 2.54 -15.72 -12.67
CA CYS A 174 3.75 -14.95 -12.40
C CYS A 174 4.67 -14.88 -13.63
N PRO A 175 5.54 -13.86 -13.73
CA PRO A 175 6.50 -13.78 -14.81
C PRO A 175 7.32 -15.06 -14.94
N SER A 176 7.58 -15.48 -16.20
CA SER A 176 8.36 -16.68 -16.47
C SER A 176 9.78 -16.55 -15.89
N GLY A 177 10.24 -17.58 -15.19
CA GLY A 177 11.55 -17.61 -14.53
C GLY A 177 11.57 -17.05 -13.10
N MET A 178 10.45 -16.60 -12.56
CA MET A 178 10.38 -16.09 -11.20
C MET A 178 10.63 -17.16 -10.13
N GLY A 179 10.40 -18.43 -10.41
CA GLY A 179 10.65 -19.55 -9.49
C GLY A 179 9.84 -19.49 -8.19
N GLN A 180 10.14 -18.56 -7.32
CA GLN A 180 9.49 -18.38 -6.01
C GLN A 180 8.91 -16.98 -5.83
N THR A 181 7.89 -16.89 -5.00
CA THR A 181 7.23 -15.69 -4.51
C THR A 181 7.07 -15.82 -2.99
N GLN A 182 6.39 -14.88 -2.32
CA GLN A 182 6.19 -14.93 -0.89
C GLN A 182 4.73 -15.20 -0.53
N GLY A 183 4.51 -16.11 0.43
CA GLY A 183 3.30 -16.18 1.24
C GLY A 183 3.53 -15.57 2.60
N PHE A 184 2.48 -15.41 3.40
CA PHE A 184 2.61 -14.95 4.78
C PHE A 184 1.63 -15.65 5.72
N ARG A 185 2.05 -15.71 6.98
CA ARG A 185 1.20 -16.01 8.11
C ARG A 185 1.03 -14.75 8.94
N LEU A 186 -0.22 -14.44 9.30
CA LEU A 186 -0.55 -13.33 10.20
C LEU A 186 -1.25 -13.89 11.42
N THR A 187 -0.77 -13.52 12.61
CA THR A 187 -1.38 -13.87 13.89
C THR A 187 -1.84 -12.61 14.62
N LEU A 188 -2.87 -12.77 15.45
CA LEU A 188 -3.36 -11.75 16.36
C LEU A 188 -3.42 -12.33 17.78
N ALA A 189 -2.74 -11.67 18.73
CA ALA A 189 -2.82 -11.97 20.15
C ALA A 189 -3.54 -10.81 20.87
N HIS A 190 -4.54 -11.16 21.69
CA HIS A 190 -5.30 -10.22 22.52
C HIS A 190 -6.01 -10.96 23.64
N GLU A 191 -6.05 -10.39 24.85
CA GLU A 191 -6.70 -10.96 26.05
C GLU A 191 -6.34 -12.45 26.31
N GLY A 192 -5.02 -12.74 26.24
CA GLY A 192 -4.50 -14.09 26.47
C GLY A 192 -4.78 -15.11 25.35
N ASN A 193 -5.48 -14.74 24.29
CA ASN A 193 -5.78 -15.59 23.15
C ASN A 193 -4.90 -15.23 21.96
N THR A 194 -4.38 -16.24 21.26
CA THR A 194 -3.67 -16.07 19.99
C THR A 194 -4.38 -16.86 18.91
N ARG A 195 -4.64 -16.22 17.77
CA ARG A 195 -5.26 -16.88 16.62
C ARG A 195 -4.54 -16.53 15.32
N VAL A 196 -4.60 -17.45 14.39
CA VAL A 196 -4.10 -17.27 13.02
C VAL A 196 -5.20 -16.59 12.22
N LEU A 197 -4.88 -15.45 11.62
CA LEU A 197 -5.77 -14.68 10.75
C LEU A 197 -5.60 -15.07 9.28
N ASN A 198 -4.37 -15.34 8.87
CA ASN A 198 -4.00 -15.82 7.53
C ASN A 198 -2.84 -16.80 7.64
N ASP A 199 -2.85 -17.83 6.79
CA ASP A 199 -1.75 -18.79 6.65
C ASP A 199 -1.77 -19.34 5.22
N ASP A 200 -0.93 -18.79 4.36
CA ASP A 200 -0.96 -19.10 2.93
C ASP A 200 -0.39 -20.50 2.65
N THR A 201 -1.18 -21.38 2.08
CA THR A 201 -0.71 -22.65 1.53
C THR A 201 -0.49 -22.59 0.01
N SER A 202 -1.10 -21.61 -0.63
CA SER A 202 -0.96 -21.27 -2.05
C SER A 202 -1.37 -19.81 -2.25
N LEU A 203 -0.91 -19.19 -3.34
CA LEU A 203 -1.27 -17.80 -3.62
C LEU A 203 -2.58 -17.69 -4.39
N PRO A 204 -3.56 -16.90 -3.92
CA PRO A 204 -4.68 -16.51 -4.72
C PRO A 204 -4.21 -15.67 -5.93
N LYS A 205 -4.78 -15.95 -7.11
CA LYS A 205 -4.47 -15.19 -8.33
C LYS A 205 -4.68 -13.67 -8.15
N SER A 206 -5.61 -13.27 -7.29
CA SER A 206 -5.89 -11.87 -6.97
C SER A 206 -4.74 -11.10 -6.30
N ARG A 207 -3.77 -11.82 -5.70
CA ARG A 207 -2.58 -11.21 -5.09
C ARG A 207 -1.44 -10.99 -6.08
N GLY A 208 -1.51 -11.55 -7.30
CA GLY A 208 -0.39 -11.51 -8.23
C GLY A 208 0.84 -12.24 -7.68
N CYS A 209 2.03 -11.64 -7.84
CA CYS A 209 3.31 -12.25 -7.50
C CYS A 209 4.03 -11.40 -6.43
N PRO A 210 3.65 -11.57 -5.15
CA PRO A 210 4.22 -10.78 -4.07
C PRO A 210 5.69 -11.10 -3.83
N LEU A 211 6.45 -10.04 -3.57
CA LEU A 211 7.87 -10.10 -3.22
C LEU A 211 8.08 -10.02 -1.71
N ARG A 212 7.25 -9.23 -1.03
CA ARG A 212 7.31 -8.99 0.43
C ARG A 212 5.95 -8.55 0.94
N TYR A 213 5.78 -8.62 2.28
CA TYR A 213 4.64 -8.11 3.00
C TYR A 213 5.08 -7.30 4.23
N ARG A 214 4.22 -6.38 4.66
CA ARG A 214 4.38 -5.68 5.94
C ARG A 214 3.02 -5.29 6.51
N ILE A 215 2.92 -5.25 7.83
CA ILE A 215 1.73 -4.73 8.50
C ILE A 215 1.76 -3.19 8.38
N GLU A 216 0.74 -2.64 7.73
CA GLU A 216 0.68 -1.18 7.49
C GLU A 216 -0.23 -0.49 8.49
N ARG A 217 -1.41 -1.07 8.81
CA ARG A 217 -2.38 -0.38 9.64
C ARG A 217 -3.29 -1.35 10.37
N LEU A 218 -3.66 -1.00 11.60
CA LEU A 218 -4.74 -1.63 12.35
C LEU A 218 -5.88 -0.61 12.55
N VAL A 219 -7.07 -0.96 12.03
CA VAL A 219 -8.30 -0.19 12.20
C VAL A 219 -9.27 -1.01 13.02
N VAL A 220 -9.89 -0.41 14.04
CA VAL A 220 -10.85 -1.09 14.93
C VAL A 220 -12.14 -0.29 14.99
N HIS A 221 -13.27 -0.98 14.99
CA HIS A 221 -14.59 -0.42 15.17
C HIS A 221 -15.36 -1.21 16.25
N ARG A 222 -16.10 -0.47 17.05
CA ARG A 222 -17.02 -1.00 18.06
C ARG A 222 -18.30 -0.18 18.02
N GLU A 223 -19.44 -0.84 17.86
CA GLU A 223 -20.75 -0.14 17.82
C GLU A 223 -21.09 0.53 19.17
N SER A 224 -20.70 -0.12 20.26
CA SER A 224 -20.86 0.39 21.64
C SER A 224 -19.82 -0.25 22.54
N ASP A 225 -19.65 0.26 23.77
CA ASP A 225 -18.69 -0.27 24.74
C ASP A 225 -18.91 -1.75 25.09
N ARG A 226 -20.13 -2.26 24.90
CA ARG A 226 -20.52 -3.66 25.18
C ARG A 226 -20.55 -4.54 23.95
N ALA A 227 -20.47 -3.97 22.76
CA ALA A 227 -20.47 -4.73 21.53
C ALA A 227 -19.09 -5.34 21.24
N PRO A 228 -19.02 -6.51 20.59
CA PRO A 228 -17.75 -7.02 20.07
C PRO A 228 -17.07 -5.98 19.17
N ALA A 229 -15.76 -5.88 19.28
CA ALA A 229 -15.01 -5.05 18.35
C ALA A 229 -14.72 -5.82 17.06
N HIS A 230 -14.81 -5.12 15.94
CA HIS A 230 -14.34 -5.60 14.64
C HIS A 230 -13.04 -4.91 14.28
N PHE A 231 -12.18 -5.62 13.55
CA PHE A 231 -10.90 -5.06 13.09
C PHE A 231 -10.69 -5.26 11.58
N ALA A 232 -9.84 -4.42 11.04
CA ALA A 232 -9.22 -4.59 9.74
C ALA A 232 -7.70 -4.35 9.86
N VAL A 233 -6.90 -5.32 9.46
CA VAL A 233 -5.45 -5.19 9.32
C VAL A 233 -5.16 -4.92 7.85
N ILE A 234 -4.61 -3.77 7.55
CA ILE A 234 -4.12 -3.45 6.21
C ILE A 234 -2.68 -3.94 6.10
N VAL A 235 -2.44 -4.77 5.12
CA VAL A 235 -1.12 -5.33 4.81
C VAL A 235 -0.66 -4.75 3.48
N LEU A 236 0.50 -4.10 3.48
CA LEU A 236 1.18 -3.69 2.27
C LEU A 236 1.89 -4.90 1.67
N MET A 237 1.69 -5.11 0.40
CA MET A 237 2.28 -6.16 -0.42
C MET A 237 3.15 -5.51 -1.49
N GLU A 238 4.45 -5.78 -1.47
CA GLU A 238 5.35 -5.40 -2.54
C GLU A 238 5.18 -6.38 -3.71
N VAL A 239 5.01 -5.85 -4.91
CA VAL A 239 4.82 -6.63 -6.14
C VAL A 239 5.81 -6.19 -7.20
N ILE A 240 5.99 -6.99 -8.25
CA ILE A 240 6.81 -6.62 -9.40
C ILE A 240 6.15 -5.45 -10.11
N GLY A 241 6.85 -4.32 -10.23
CA GLY A 241 6.47 -3.16 -11.02
C GLY A 241 7.35 -2.99 -12.26
N PHE A 242 7.15 -1.93 -13.02
CA PHE A 242 7.87 -1.66 -14.27
C PHE A 242 9.32 -1.21 -14.01
N GLU A 243 9.54 -0.27 -13.09
CA GLU A 243 10.86 0.27 -12.73
C GLU A 243 11.38 -0.19 -11.36
N GLY A 244 10.73 -1.17 -10.75
CA GLY A 244 11.09 -1.70 -9.44
C GLY A 244 9.91 -2.37 -8.74
N ALA A 245 10.02 -2.60 -7.43
CA ALA A 245 8.91 -3.15 -6.67
C ALA A 245 7.84 -2.08 -6.44
N GLY A 246 6.61 -2.34 -6.88
CA GLY A 246 5.44 -1.54 -6.56
C GLY A 246 4.77 -1.98 -5.26
N GLY A 247 3.89 -1.14 -4.69
CA GLY A 247 3.14 -1.46 -3.48
C GLY A 247 1.64 -1.55 -3.75
N ARG A 248 1.00 -2.63 -3.26
CA ARG A 248 -0.45 -2.84 -3.27
C ARG A 248 -0.92 -3.23 -1.88
N TYR A 249 -2.22 -3.12 -1.63
CA TYR A 249 -2.77 -3.38 -0.31
C TYR A 249 -3.81 -4.49 -0.31
N LEU A 250 -3.84 -5.23 0.77
CA LEU A 250 -4.92 -6.14 1.11
C LEU A 250 -5.38 -5.88 2.54
N ALA A 251 -6.60 -6.29 2.85
CA ALA A 251 -7.12 -6.24 4.21
C ALA A 251 -7.43 -7.65 4.69
N ILE A 252 -7.12 -7.91 5.96
CA ILE A 252 -7.56 -9.10 6.71
C ILE A 252 -8.49 -8.58 7.82
N THR A 253 -9.69 -9.12 7.88
CA THR A 253 -10.75 -8.60 8.75
C THR A 253 -11.25 -9.66 9.74
N GLY A 254 -11.95 -9.22 10.77
CA GLY A 254 -12.53 -10.13 11.76
C GLY A 254 -13.06 -9.42 13.01
N LYS A 255 -13.39 -10.24 14.05
CA LYS A 255 -13.74 -9.76 15.38
C LYS A 255 -12.56 -9.91 16.32
N LEU A 256 -12.42 -8.97 17.27
CA LEU A 256 -11.47 -9.09 18.38
C LEU A 256 -11.96 -10.11 19.40
#